data_24f76833486c0992cc85272f0910cc4b
#
_entry.id   24f76833486c0992cc85272f0910cc4b
#
_cell.length_a   1.000
_cell.length_b   1.000
_cell.length_c   1.000
_cell.angle_alpha   90.00
_cell.angle_beta   90.00
_cell.angle_gamma   90.00
#
_symmetry.space_group_name_H-M   'P 1'
#
loop_
_entity.id
_entity.type
_entity.pdbx_description
1 polymer ?
#
loop_
_entity_poly.entity_id
_entity_poly.type
_entity_poly.pdbx_seq_one_letter_code
_entity_poly.pdbx_strand_id
1 'polypeptide(L)'
;MTGGRSGGLVRVFPTHSEMKRPNGPRPVPESLLPLCAAAGLALALSGCQTADLRTGDGTVYLGGYSARDGDRANFDNYSHWDGDGVSGPPRIAIRLREQRAYFYKGEELVGVSTISTGREGFGTPVGKFKILQKDKDHASSLYGDYVDAKGAVVKRDIDRNKDPMPPGTRFDGAKMPYFMRIVGGVGMHQGFLPGYAASHGCIRMPMAMAEAFFRNVDKGTPVTIEP
;
A
#
# COMPACT_ATOMS: atom_id res chain seq x y z
N MET A 1 29.10 -24.07 -59.73
CA MET A 1 29.01 -25.48 -59.31
C MET A 1 28.31 -25.53 -58.01
N THR A 2 27.15 -26.18 -58.01
CA THR A 2 26.41 -26.82 -56.89
C THR A 2 26.11 -25.96 -55.67
N GLY A 3 24.93 -25.49 -55.34
CA GLY A 3 23.64 -26.20 -55.46
C GLY A 3 23.29 -26.82 -54.11
N GLY A 4 22.55 -26.13 -53.24
CA GLY A 4 22.04 -26.67 -51.99
C GLY A 4 20.80 -25.93 -51.51
N ARG A 5 19.64 -26.40 -51.98
CA ARG A 5 18.30 -26.04 -51.44
C ARG A 5 18.09 -26.82 -50.13
N SER A 6 17.68 -26.17 -49.07
CA SER A 6 17.04 -26.84 -47.94
C SER A 6 15.68 -26.22 -47.66
N GLY A 7 14.67 -27.06 -47.73
CA GLY A 7 13.27 -26.73 -47.68
C GLY A 7 12.78 -26.37 -46.31
N GLY A 8 11.97 -25.34 -46.26
CA GLY A 8 11.21 -24.94 -45.06
C GLY A 8 10.01 -25.85 -44.88
N LEU A 9 9.90 -26.42 -43.69
CA LEU A 9 8.74 -27.19 -43.24
C LEU A 9 7.68 -26.22 -42.71
N VAL A 10 6.62 -26.04 -43.47
CA VAL A 10 5.42 -25.32 -43.05
C VAL A 10 4.63 -26.25 -42.13
N ARG A 11 4.53 -25.91 -40.82
CA ARG A 11 3.57 -26.57 -39.94
C ARG A 11 2.22 -25.89 -40.04
N VAL A 12 1.27 -26.65 -40.57
CA VAL A 12 -0.15 -26.34 -40.62
C VAL A 12 -0.75 -26.65 -39.24
N PHE A 13 -1.37 -25.67 -38.60
CA PHE A 13 -2.18 -25.85 -37.37
C PHE A 13 -3.62 -26.23 -37.78
N PRO A 14 -4.25 -27.19 -37.11
CA PRO A 14 -5.64 -27.56 -37.39
C PRO A 14 -6.60 -26.53 -36.78
N THR A 15 -7.64 -26.28 -37.52
CA THR A 15 -8.79 -25.42 -37.26
C THR A 15 -9.68 -25.92 -36.12
N HIS A 16 -10.32 -24.97 -35.50
CA HIS A 16 -11.39 -25.05 -34.52
C HIS A 16 -12.35 -26.25 -34.64
N SER A 17 -12.48 -27.00 -33.51
CA SER A 17 -13.62 -27.86 -33.29
C SER A 17 -14.61 -27.13 -32.38
N GLU A 18 -15.83 -27.00 -32.90
CA GLU A 18 -16.99 -26.46 -32.18
C GLU A 18 -17.29 -27.20 -30.88
N MET A 19 -17.31 -26.48 -29.77
CA MET A 19 -17.72 -26.99 -28.45
C MET A 19 -19.23 -26.79 -28.26
N LYS A 20 -19.96 -27.90 -28.40
CA LYS A 20 -21.40 -28.06 -28.23
C LYS A 20 -21.79 -27.71 -26.78
N ARG A 21 -22.68 -26.74 -26.56
CA ARG A 21 -23.22 -26.38 -25.26
C ARG A 21 -24.15 -27.48 -24.71
N PRO A 22 -24.07 -27.86 -23.45
CA PRO A 22 -25.07 -28.75 -22.86
C PRO A 22 -26.33 -27.99 -22.47
N ASN A 23 -27.44 -28.69 -22.61
CA ASN A 23 -28.83 -28.30 -22.42
C ASN A 23 -29.13 -27.70 -21.03
N GLY A 24 -30.09 -26.78 -21.00
CA GLY A 24 -30.60 -26.11 -19.81
C GLY A 24 -31.38 -27.01 -18.84
N PRO A 25 -31.76 -26.48 -17.69
CA PRO A 25 -32.34 -27.26 -16.58
C PRO A 25 -33.74 -27.76 -16.87
N ARG A 26 -34.03 -29.00 -16.46
CA ARG A 26 -35.34 -29.66 -16.54
C ARG A 26 -36.29 -29.08 -15.48
N PRO A 27 -37.58 -28.94 -15.75
CA PRO A 27 -38.55 -28.51 -14.76
C PRO A 27 -38.82 -29.60 -13.72
N VAL A 28 -38.98 -29.18 -12.45
CA VAL A 28 -39.36 -30.01 -11.30
C VAL A 28 -40.86 -29.99 -11.18
N PRO A 29 -41.56 -31.11 -10.92
CA PRO A 29 -43.03 -31.13 -10.76
C PRO A 29 -43.45 -30.57 -9.40
N GLU A 30 -44.46 -29.69 -9.44
CA GLU A 30 -45.25 -29.30 -8.28
C GLU A 30 -46.07 -30.49 -7.80
N SER A 31 -45.94 -30.91 -6.55
CA SER A 31 -47.05 -31.38 -5.74
C SER A 31 -46.58 -31.76 -4.33
N LEU A 32 -47.45 -31.39 -3.40
CA LEU A 32 -47.60 -31.86 -2.02
C LEU A 32 -47.03 -30.92 -0.92
N LEU A 33 -47.91 -29.99 -0.56
CA LEU A 33 -47.98 -29.46 0.80
C LEU A 33 -48.50 -30.52 1.76
N PRO A 34 -47.98 -30.61 2.97
CA PRO A 34 -48.80 -30.74 4.16
C PRO A 34 -48.65 -29.56 5.11
N LEU A 35 -49.78 -29.09 5.54
CA LEU A 35 -50.02 -28.24 6.69
C LEU A 35 -49.41 -28.91 7.94
N CYS A 36 -48.48 -28.24 8.62
CA CYS A 36 -48.14 -28.54 10.01
C CYS A 36 -47.93 -27.23 10.78
N ALA A 37 -48.85 -27.08 11.68
CA ALA A 37 -48.93 -26.39 12.95
C ALA A 37 -47.81 -25.40 13.35
N ALA A 38 -48.27 -24.25 13.76
CA ALA A 38 -47.55 -23.21 14.49
C ALA A 38 -46.92 -23.76 15.78
N ALA A 39 -45.60 -23.72 15.83
CA ALA A 39 -44.83 -23.71 17.07
C ALA A 39 -43.86 -22.52 16.99
N GLY A 40 -44.15 -21.51 17.78
CA GLY A 40 -43.30 -20.34 17.89
C GLY A 40 -41.91 -20.74 18.40
N LEU A 41 -40.90 -20.65 17.52
CA LEU A 41 -39.49 -20.66 17.89
C LEU A 41 -38.97 -19.26 17.60
N ALA A 42 -38.83 -18.50 18.64
CA ALA A 42 -38.06 -17.25 18.61
C ALA A 42 -36.62 -17.60 18.25
N LEU A 43 -36.30 -17.59 16.96
CA LEU A 43 -34.91 -17.53 16.50
C LEU A 43 -34.37 -16.16 16.94
N ALA A 44 -33.63 -16.17 18.02
CA ALA A 44 -32.68 -15.11 18.31
C ALA A 44 -31.83 -14.93 17.05
N LEU A 45 -32.07 -13.83 16.35
CA LEU A 45 -31.11 -13.26 15.39
C LEU A 45 -29.86 -12.94 16.19
N SER A 46 -29.02 -13.94 16.37
CA SER A 46 -27.62 -13.70 16.66
C SER A 46 -27.11 -12.95 15.45
N GLY A 47 -27.21 -11.62 15.52
CA GLY A 47 -26.50 -10.77 14.61
C GLY A 47 -25.05 -11.26 14.64
N CYS A 48 -24.49 -11.55 13.49
CA CYS A 48 -23.04 -11.56 13.33
C CYS A 48 -22.57 -10.19 13.83
N GLN A 49 -22.30 -10.09 15.10
CA GLN A 49 -21.39 -9.08 15.60
C GLN A 49 -20.11 -9.39 14.86
N THR A 50 -19.79 -8.59 13.85
CA THR A 50 -18.43 -8.49 13.38
C THR A 50 -17.62 -8.25 14.65
N ALA A 51 -16.89 -9.28 15.09
CA ALA A 51 -16.00 -9.18 16.21
C ALA A 51 -15.19 -7.92 15.95
N ASP A 52 -15.31 -6.93 16.83
CA ASP A 52 -14.42 -5.79 16.86
C ASP A 52 -13.04 -6.43 17.11
N LEU A 53 -12.22 -6.50 16.05
CA LEU A 53 -10.88 -7.07 16.10
C LEU A 53 -9.91 -6.19 16.89
N ARG A 54 -10.44 -5.33 17.74
CA ARG A 54 -9.70 -4.75 18.85
C ARG A 54 -9.56 -5.83 19.90
N THR A 55 -8.54 -6.64 19.74
CA THR A 55 -8.06 -7.42 20.86
C THR A 55 -7.57 -6.40 21.91
N GLY A 56 -7.88 -6.63 23.17
CA GLY A 56 -7.55 -5.70 24.26
C GLY A 56 -6.05 -5.54 24.55
N ASP A 57 -5.20 -5.99 23.66
CA ASP A 57 -3.74 -5.95 23.63
C ASP A 57 -3.15 -4.82 22.76
N GLY A 58 -3.99 -3.95 22.18
CA GLY A 58 -3.52 -2.80 21.39
C GLY A 58 -3.26 -3.07 19.92
N THR A 59 -3.56 -4.26 19.41
CA THR A 59 -3.45 -4.58 17.97
C THR A 59 -4.37 -3.70 17.13
N VAL A 60 -3.79 -2.96 16.19
CA VAL A 60 -4.53 -2.09 15.27
C VAL A 60 -4.48 -2.65 13.86
N TYR A 61 -5.59 -3.21 13.41
CA TYR A 61 -5.75 -3.63 12.03
C TYR A 61 -6.20 -2.46 11.16
N LEU A 62 -5.40 -2.11 10.20
CA LEU A 62 -5.67 -1.02 9.26
C LEU A 62 -6.36 -1.54 7.99
N GLY A 63 -7.42 -2.34 8.16
CA GLY A 63 -8.26 -2.73 7.04
C GLY A 63 -8.98 -1.51 6.46
N GLY A 64 -8.81 -1.22 5.19
CA GLY A 64 -9.67 -0.28 4.48
C GLY A 64 -9.27 1.18 4.48
N TYR A 65 -7.99 1.49 4.48
CA TYR A 65 -7.51 2.85 4.24
C TYR A 65 -8.04 3.46 2.93
N SER A 66 -8.30 2.63 1.94
CA SER A 66 -8.77 3.03 0.62
C SER A 66 -10.25 3.45 0.55
N ALA A 67 -11.08 3.06 1.50
CA ALA A 67 -12.52 3.22 1.38
C ALA A 67 -13.00 4.66 1.61
N ARG A 68 -12.21 5.53 2.23
CA ARG A 68 -12.58 6.93 2.52
C ARG A 68 -12.08 7.93 1.50
N ASP A 69 -11.02 7.61 0.76
CA ASP A 69 -10.39 8.54 -0.19
C ASP A 69 -10.74 8.25 -1.66
N GLY A 70 -11.72 7.38 -1.92
CA GLY A 70 -12.16 7.06 -3.29
C GLY A 70 -11.18 6.23 -4.10
N ASP A 71 -10.02 5.90 -3.55
CA ASP A 71 -9.00 5.10 -4.22
C ASP A 71 -9.28 3.61 -4.07
N ARG A 72 -9.88 3.02 -5.09
CA ARG A 72 -10.07 1.57 -5.23
C ARG A 72 -8.81 0.85 -5.73
N ALA A 73 -7.64 1.27 -5.31
CA ALA A 73 -6.46 0.45 -5.53
C ALA A 73 -6.62 -0.82 -4.69
N ASN A 74 -6.49 -1.98 -5.33
CA ASN A 74 -6.48 -3.29 -4.67
C ASN A 74 -5.28 -3.37 -3.75
N PHE A 75 -5.42 -2.82 -2.53
CA PHE A 75 -4.43 -3.01 -1.51
C PHE A 75 -4.62 -4.40 -0.92
N ASP A 76 -3.56 -5.12 -0.93
CA ASP A 76 -3.34 -6.16 0.03
C ASP A 76 -3.38 -5.51 1.43
N ASN A 77 -4.50 -5.66 2.11
CA ASN A 77 -4.87 -4.95 3.34
C ASN A 77 -4.08 -5.41 4.58
N TYR A 78 -2.82 -5.83 4.44
CA TYR A 78 -2.01 -6.34 5.53
C TYR A 78 -1.05 -5.30 6.11
N SER A 79 -1.57 -4.15 6.52
CA SER A 79 -0.85 -3.33 7.47
C SER A 79 -1.40 -3.61 8.87
N HIS A 80 -0.53 -3.99 9.81
CA HIS A 80 -0.91 -4.22 11.19
C HIS A 80 0.21 -3.77 12.13
N TRP A 81 -0.16 -3.50 13.37
CA TRP A 81 0.74 -3.11 14.44
C TRP A 81 0.39 -3.81 15.74
N ASP A 82 1.32 -4.60 16.26
CA ASP A 82 1.21 -5.39 17.50
C ASP A 82 2.33 -5.04 18.48
N GLY A 83 3.00 -3.90 18.26
CA GLY A 83 4.19 -3.52 19.03
C GLY A 83 3.93 -2.84 20.37
N ASP A 84 2.68 -2.57 20.72
CA ASP A 84 2.36 -1.93 21.99
C ASP A 84 2.59 -2.92 23.15
N GLY A 85 3.42 -2.52 24.13
CA GLY A 85 3.81 -3.40 25.23
C GLY A 85 4.96 -4.38 24.94
N VAL A 86 5.37 -4.54 23.69
CA VAL A 86 6.55 -5.36 23.34
C VAL A 86 7.83 -4.56 23.56
N SER A 87 8.79 -5.17 24.26
CA SER A 87 10.10 -4.56 24.58
C SER A 87 11.18 -5.09 23.63
N GLY A 88 12.22 -4.28 23.41
CA GLY A 88 13.38 -4.68 22.62
C GLY A 88 13.88 -3.55 21.71
N PRO A 89 15.14 -3.63 21.22
CA PRO A 89 15.68 -2.61 20.33
C PRO A 89 14.93 -2.59 18.99
N PRO A 90 14.44 -1.42 18.54
CA PRO A 90 13.72 -1.30 17.30
C PRO A 90 14.66 -1.46 16.09
N ARG A 91 14.19 -2.12 15.03
CA ARG A 91 14.79 -2.16 13.71
C ARG A 91 13.74 -2.26 12.62
N ILE A 92 14.04 -1.74 11.44
CA ILE A 92 13.15 -1.75 10.30
C ILE A 92 13.82 -2.46 9.12
N ALA A 93 13.06 -3.35 8.45
CA ALA A 93 13.44 -3.93 7.17
C ALA A 93 12.43 -3.50 6.10
N ILE A 94 12.93 -3.01 4.96
CA ILE A 94 12.10 -2.55 3.84
C ILE A 94 12.43 -3.41 2.64
N ARG A 95 11.42 -3.99 2.01
CA ARG A 95 11.55 -4.81 0.81
C ARG A 95 10.83 -4.14 -0.35
N LEU A 96 11.63 -3.66 -1.29
CA LEU A 96 11.13 -2.82 -2.38
C LEU A 96 10.24 -3.59 -3.35
N ARG A 97 10.58 -4.84 -3.67
CA ARG A 97 9.75 -5.68 -4.56
C ARG A 97 8.41 -6.05 -3.96
N GLU A 98 8.38 -6.26 -2.64
CA GLU A 98 7.15 -6.60 -1.92
C GLU A 98 6.29 -5.38 -1.64
N GLN A 99 6.86 -4.17 -1.75
CA GLN A 99 6.26 -2.92 -1.29
C GLN A 99 5.79 -3.03 0.16
N ARG A 100 6.70 -3.54 1.05
CA ARG A 100 6.47 -3.78 2.47
C ARG A 100 7.58 -3.21 3.34
N ALA A 101 7.19 -2.70 4.50
CA ALA A 101 8.09 -2.37 5.60
C ALA A 101 7.73 -3.22 6.81
N TYR A 102 8.74 -3.79 7.44
CA TYR A 102 8.65 -4.70 8.58
C TYR A 102 9.31 -4.03 9.78
N PHE A 103 8.60 -3.97 10.89
CA PHE A 103 9.11 -3.41 12.14
C PHE A 103 9.32 -4.51 13.17
N TYR A 104 10.49 -4.51 13.77
CA TYR A 104 10.87 -5.48 14.79
C TYR A 104 11.23 -4.78 16.09
N LYS A 105 10.97 -5.45 17.21
CA LYS A 105 11.52 -5.15 18.53
C LYS A 105 12.32 -6.37 19.01
N GLY A 106 13.65 -6.23 19.06
CA GLY A 106 14.54 -7.40 19.15
C GLY A 106 14.39 -8.32 17.95
N GLU A 107 14.08 -9.59 18.17
CA GLU A 107 13.83 -10.57 17.11
C GLU A 107 12.34 -10.68 16.73
N GLU A 108 11.44 -10.08 17.51
CA GLU A 108 10.00 -10.17 17.29
C GLU A 108 9.55 -9.20 16.19
N LEU A 109 8.79 -9.72 15.21
CA LEU A 109 8.10 -8.93 14.20
C LEU A 109 6.81 -8.39 14.81
N VAL A 110 6.74 -7.08 14.99
CA VAL A 110 5.62 -6.41 15.67
C VAL A 110 4.83 -5.46 14.77
N GLY A 111 5.23 -5.28 13.53
CA GLY A 111 4.49 -4.45 12.59
C GLY A 111 4.84 -4.74 11.15
N VAL A 112 3.83 -4.73 10.30
CA VAL A 112 3.96 -4.82 8.85
C VAL A 112 3.17 -3.69 8.21
N SER A 113 3.79 -2.95 7.30
CA SER A 113 3.14 -1.87 6.57
C SER A 113 3.22 -2.09 5.08
N THR A 114 2.12 -1.89 4.38
CA THR A 114 2.16 -1.59 2.95
C THR A 114 2.88 -0.26 2.76
N ILE A 115 3.62 -0.13 1.67
CA ILE A 115 4.36 1.10 1.35
C ILE A 115 4.24 1.44 -0.14
N SER A 116 4.65 2.67 -0.50
CA SER A 116 4.88 3.06 -1.89
C SER A 116 6.23 3.75 -1.96
N THR A 117 7.19 3.13 -2.62
CA THR A 117 8.58 3.56 -2.73
C THR A 117 8.85 4.39 -3.97
N GLY A 118 10.10 4.75 -4.24
CA GLY A 118 10.50 5.52 -5.41
C GLY A 118 10.17 4.80 -6.72
N ARG A 119 9.54 5.55 -7.66
CA ARG A 119 9.25 5.07 -9.01
C ARG A 119 10.53 4.99 -9.85
N GLU A 120 10.42 4.43 -11.05
CA GLU A 120 11.50 4.42 -12.03
C GLU A 120 12.08 5.84 -12.24
N GLY A 121 13.40 5.93 -12.27
CA GLY A 121 14.15 7.21 -12.33
C GLY A 121 14.28 7.95 -10.99
N PHE A 122 13.59 7.51 -9.93
CA PHE A 122 13.63 8.07 -8.58
C PHE A 122 13.77 6.97 -7.52
N GLY A 123 14.64 6.00 -7.76
CA GLY A 123 14.76 4.81 -6.92
C GLY A 123 15.04 5.12 -5.44
N THR A 124 14.38 4.38 -4.55
CA THR A 124 14.73 4.34 -3.14
C THR A 124 16.06 3.61 -2.97
N PRO A 125 17.09 4.19 -2.31
CA PRO A 125 18.39 3.56 -2.16
C PRO A 125 18.32 2.24 -1.39
N VAL A 126 19.04 1.22 -1.88
CA VAL A 126 19.23 -0.08 -1.21
C VAL A 126 20.47 -0.02 -0.32
N GLY A 127 20.40 -0.68 0.85
CA GLY A 127 21.52 -0.75 1.77
C GLY A 127 21.13 -0.77 3.24
N LYS A 128 22.12 -0.55 4.10
CA LYS A 128 21.96 -0.45 5.55
C LYS A 128 22.12 0.99 5.98
N PHE A 129 21.12 1.48 6.65
CA PHE A 129 20.98 2.88 7.07
C PHE A 129 20.58 2.96 8.54
N LYS A 130 20.34 4.18 9.00
CA LYS A 130 19.78 4.49 10.32
C LYS A 130 18.80 5.65 10.19
N ILE A 131 17.86 5.76 11.13
CA ILE A 131 17.03 6.97 11.25
C ILE A 131 17.94 8.14 11.66
N LEU A 132 17.98 9.18 10.83
CA LEU A 132 18.84 10.35 11.02
C LEU A 132 18.10 11.52 11.70
N GLN A 133 16.80 11.64 11.41
CA GLN A 133 15.95 12.74 11.88
C GLN A 133 14.52 12.26 11.98
N LYS A 134 13.78 12.84 12.93
CA LYS A 134 12.32 12.69 13.06
C LYS A 134 11.70 14.08 13.02
N ASP A 135 10.61 14.24 12.26
CA ASP A 135 9.88 15.49 12.15
C ASP A 135 8.39 15.16 11.91
N LYS A 136 7.55 15.49 12.90
CA LYS A 136 6.13 15.10 12.87
C LYS A 136 5.37 15.82 11.75
N ASP A 137 5.68 17.09 11.52
CA ASP A 137 4.94 17.99 10.64
C ASP A 137 5.76 18.42 9.40
N HIS A 138 6.63 17.53 8.96
CA HIS A 138 7.54 17.79 7.85
C HIS A 138 6.83 18.15 6.56
N ALA A 139 7.43 19.07 5.80
CA ALA A 139 7.05 19.37 4.42
C ALA A 139 8.29 19.35 3.52
N SER A 140 8.11 18.90 2.29
CA SER A 140 9.20 18.90 1.30
C SER A 140 9.68 20.30 1.01
N SER A 141 10.99 20.51 0.99
CA SER A 141 11.61 21.74 0.50
C SER A 141 11.83 21.74 -1.01
N LEU A 142 11.62 20.60 -1.67
CA LEU A 142 11.94 20.39 -3.10
C LEU A 142 10.71 20.11 -3.96
N TYR A 143 9.82 19.26 -3.49
CA TYR A 143 8.62 18.83 -4.22
C TYR A 143 7.36 19.42 -3.60
N GLY A 144 6.39 19.85 -4.42
CA GLY A 144 5.15 20.47 -3.94
C GLY A 144 4.42 21.17 -5.06
N ASP A 145 3.72 22.23 -4.73
CA ASP A 145 2.95 23.03 -5.65
C ASP A 145 3.37 24.52 -5.58
N TYR A 146 3.17 25.28 -6.65
CA TYR A 146 3.15 26.73 -6.57
C TYR A 146 1.72 27.23 -6.38
N VAL A 147 1.51 28.04 -5.34
CA VAL A 147 0.20 28.58 -4.97
C VAL A 147 0.22 30.10 -5.02
N ASP A 148 -0.92 30.71 -5.29
CA ASP A 148 -1.10 32.18 -5.25
C ASP A 148 -1.17 32.71 -3.80
N ALA A 149 -1.39 34.03 -3.67
CA ALA A 149 -1.50 34.68 -2.36
C ALA A 149 -2.71 34.18 -1.53
N LYS A 150 -3.72 33.61 -2.18
CA LYS A 150 -4.92 33.05 -1.53
C LYS A 150 -4.78 31.57 -1.24
N GLY A 151 -3.66 30.92 -1.65
CA GLY A 151 -3.43 29.49 -1.49
C GLY A 151 -4.00 28.62 -2.60
N ALA A 152 -4.55 29.22 -3.67
CA ALA A 152 -5.00 28.47 -4.83
C ALA A 152 -3.81 27.95 -5.64
N VAL A 153 -3.89 26.67 -6.06
CA VAL A 153 -2.81 26.02 -6.80
C VAL A 153 -2.72 26.58 -8.22
N VAL A 154 -1.56 27.15 -8.55
CA VAL A 154 -1.23 27.71 -9.86
C VAL A 154 -0.48 26.68 -10.73
N LYS A 155 0.47 25.94 -10.14
CA LYS A 155 1.19 24.86 -10.80
C LYS A 155 1.41 23.73 -9.83
N ARG A 156 1.05 22.51 -10.24
CA ARG A 156 1.15 21.27 -9.43
C ARG A 156 2.42 20.50 -9.73
N ASP A 157 2.77 19.63 -8.77
CA ASP A 157 3.75 18.55 -8.95
C ASP A 157 5.12 19.06 -9.41
N ILE A 158 5.56 20.19 -8.83
CA ILE A 158 6.79 20.87 -9.22
C ILE A 158 8.02 20.26 -8.55
N ASP A 159 9.14 20.29 -9.27
CA ASP A 159 10.50 20.12 -8.76
C ASP A 159 11.19 21.50 -8.78
N ARG A 160 11.45 22.08 -7.62
CA ARG A 160 12.06 23.41 -7.51
C ARG A 160 13.41 23.56 -8.21
N ASN A 161 14.12 22.45 -8.45
CA ASN A 161 15.37 22.49 -9.20
C ASN A 161 15.15 22.63 -10.72
N LYS A 162 13.95 22.32 -11.21
CA LYS A 162 13.64 22.29 -12.64
C LYS A 162 12.57 23.30 -13.04
N ASP A 163 11.64 23.57 -12.12
CA ASP A 163 10.46 24.38 -12.40
C ASP A 163 10.64 25.79 -11.83
N PRO A 164 10.81 26.81 -12.67
CA PRO A 164 10.89 28.19 -12.20
C PRO A 164 9.57 28.61 -11.55
N MET A 165 9.70 29.42 -10.49
CA MET A 165 8.54 29.92 -9.75
C MET A 165 7.83 31.04 -10.57
N PRO A 166 6.51 30.88 -10.86
CA PRO A 166 5.74 31.93 -11.53
C PRO A 166 5.65 33.21 -10.69
N PRO A 167 5.65 34.39 -11.30
CA PRO A 167 5.47 35.65 -10.58
C PRO A 167 4.20 35.66 -9.72
N GLY A 168 4.29 36.21 -8.50
CA GLY A 168 3.14 36.31 -7.59
C GLY A 168 2.74 35.00 -6.90
N THR A 169 3.53 33.93 -7.04
CA THR A 169 3.28 32.67 -6.34
C THR A 169 4.29 32.44 -5.23
N ARG A 170 3.97 31.49 -4.36
CA ARG A 170 4.87 30.92 -3.35
C ARG A 170 4.91 29.40 -3.47
N PHE A 171 6.00 28.80 -3.01
CA PHE A 171 6.11 27.36 -2.92
C PHE A 171 5.33 26.82 -1.71
N ASP A 172 4.50 25.81 -1.94
CA ASP A 172 3.83 25.01 -0.91
C ASP A 172 4.34 23.56 -0.99
N GLY A 173 5.20 23.20 -0.04
CA GLY A 173 5.85 21.90 -0.02
C GLY A 173 4.88 20.77 0.29
N ALA A 174 5.03 19.64 -0.41
CA ALA A 174 4.24 18.45 -0.17
C ALA A 174 4.35 18.03 1.31
N LYS A 175 3.20 17.86 1.96
CA LYS A 175 3.13 17.45 3.37
C LYS A 175 3.59 16.00 3.51
N MET A 176 4.46 15.76 4.48
CA MET A 176 5.06 14.46 4.80
C MET A 176 4.97 14.19 6.31
N PRO A 177 3.76 14.03 6.89
CA PRO A 177 3.61 13.82 8.33
C PRO A 177 4.36 12.58 8.80
N TYR A 178 4.84 12.63 10.05
CA TYR A 178 5.62 11.57 10.68
C TYR A 178 6.90 11.19 9.92
N PHE A 179 7.58 12.18 9.39
CA PHE A 179 8.79 11.97 8.61
C PHE A 179 9.96 11.41 9.44
N MET A 180 10.52 10.32 8.96
CA MET A 180 11.70 9.64 9.51
C MET A 180 12.77 9.60 8.43
N ARG A 181 13.75 10.51 8.48
CA ARG A 181 14.84 10.60 7.49
C ARG A 181 15.77 9.41 7.58
N ILE A 182 16.11 8.83 6.45
CA ILE A 182 17.02 7.66 6.34
C ILE A 182 18.34 8.06 5.67
N VAL A 183 18.28 8.66 4.50
CA VAL A 183 19.49 9.04 3.73
C VAL A 183 19.19 10.23 2.83
N GLY A 184 20.07 11.24 2.82
CA GLY A 184 19.86 12.43 2.00
C GLY A 184 18.49 13.08 2.24
N GLY A 185 17.68 13.22 1.17
CA GLY A 185 16.29 13.67 1.23
C GLY A 185 15.26 12.54 1.42
N VAL A 186 15.70 11.28 1.42
CA VAL A 186 14.80 10.12 1.48
C VAL A 186 14.46 9.78 2.92
N GLY A 187 13.19 9.57 3.20
CA GLY A 187 12.66 9.12 4.48
C GLY A 187 11.35 8.36 4.32
N MET A 188 10.87 7.82 5.45
CA MET A 188 9.55 7.22 5.58
C MET A 188 8.59 8.27 6.10
N HIS A 189 7.36 8.30 5.61
CA HIS A 189 6.32 9.25 6.06
C HIS A 189 4.93 8.81 5.64
N GLN A 190 3.90 9.42 6.19
CA GLN A 190 2.54 9.26 5.68
C GLN A 190 2.43 9.79 4.25
N GLY A 191 1.74 9.06 3.39
CA GLY A 191 1.48 9.51 2.02
C GLY A 191 0.53 8.61 1.27
N PHE A 192 0.15 9.05 0.08
CA PHE A 192 -0.73 8.31 -0.82
C PHE A 192 -0.05 7.02 -1.33
N LEU A 193 -0.81 5.92 -1.28
CA LEU A 193 -0.36 4.60 -1.70
C LEU A 193 -1.20 4.08 -2.88
N PRO A 194 -0.69 4.17 -4.11
CA PRO A 194 -1.42 3.67 -5.28
C PRO A 194 -1.34 2.14 -5.46
N GLY A 195 -0.60 1.42 -4.58
CA GLY A 195 -0.37 -0.03 -4.70
C GLY A 195 0.90 -0.42 -5.47
N TYR A 196 1.68 0.57 -5.88
CA TYR A 196 2.95 0.38 -6.60
C TYR A 196 3.94 1.49 -6.22
N ALA A 197 5.20 1.37 -6.67
CA ALA A 197 6.23 2.38 -6.47
C ALA A 197 5.90 3.66 -7.25
N ALA A 198 5.62 4.78 -6.55
CA ALA A 198 5.11 6.01 -7.16
C ALA A 198 5.72 7.31 -6.61
N SER A 199 6.66 7.23 -5.66
CA SER A 199 7.26 8.40 -5.03
C SER A 199 8.46 8.95 -5.81
N HIS A 200 9.03 10.04 -5.32
CA HIS A 200 10.31 10.59 -5.77
C HIS A 200 11.49 10.09 -4.89
N GLY A 201 11.41 8.83 -4.40
CA GLY A 201 12.44 8.20 -3.59
C GLY A 201 12.05 7.97 -2.13
N CYS A 202 11.17 8.77 -1.56
CA CYS A 202 10.65 8.56 -0.21
C CYS A 202 9.76 7.30 -0.13
N ILE A 203 9.55 6.82 1.09
CA ILE A 203 8.77 5.63 1.39
C ILE A 203 7.46 6.09 2.05
N ARG A 204 6.37 6.05 1.28
CA ARG A 204 5.05 6.43 1.74
C ARG A 204 4.41 5.29 2.50
N MET A 205 3.67 5.60 3.55
CA MET A 205 3.01 4.66 4.46
C MET A 205 1.57 5.09 4.75
N PRO A 206 0.68 4.18 5.18
CA PRO A 206 -0.59 4.55 5.79
C PRO A 206 -0.37 5.40 7.03
N MET A 207 -1.30 6.32 7.36
CA MET A 207 -1.18 7.25 8.48
C MET A 207 -0.88 6.54 9.80
N ALA A 208 -1.68 5.53 10.17
CA ALA A 208 -1.50 4.85 11.44
C ALA A 208 -0.17 4.11 11.53
N MET A 209 0.34 3.53 10.41
CA MET A 209 1.65 2.88 10.41
C MET A 209 2.79 3.89 10.47
N ALA A 210 2.68 5.02 9.77
CA ALA A 210 3.66 6.09 9.87
C ALA A 210 3.75 6.63 11.30
N GLU A 211 2.61 6.80 11.97
CA GLU A 211 2.55 7.21 13.37
C GLU A 211 3.12 6.14 14.32
N ALA A 212 2.74 4.87 14.16
CA ALA A 212 3.23 3.77 14.99
C ALA A 212 4.76 3.61 14.87
N PHE A 213 5.28 3.61 13.64
CA PHE A 213 6.72 3.54 13.40
C PHE A 213 7.44 4.75 14.00
N PHE A 214 6.92 5.95 13.74
CA PHE A 214 7.49 7.20 14.26
C PHE A 214 7.57 7.21 15.81
N ARG A 215 6.56 6.73 16.50
CA ARG A 215 6.54 6.68 17.98
C ARG A 215 7.55 5.68 18.54
N ASN A 216 7.86 4.62 17.79
CA ASN A 216 8.66 3.49 18.26
C ASN A 216 10.10 3.48 17.74
N VAL A 217 10.55 4.49 17.00
CA VAL A 217 11.94 4.65 16.57
C VAL A 217 12.58 5.87 17.23
N ASP A 218 13.92 5.82 17.33
CA ASP A 218 14.77 6.96 17.67
C ASP A 218 15.82 7.20 16.59
N LYS A 219 16.51 8.35 16.68
CA LYS A 219 17.72 8.57 15.88
C LYS A 219 18.70 7.45 16.17
N GLY A 220 19.25 6.86 15.12
CA GLY A 220 20.16 5.72 15.23
C GLY A 220 19.46 4.36 15.05
N THR A 221 18.12 4.27 15.10
CA THR A 221 17.39 3.02 14.79
C THR A 221 17.81 2.45 13.45
N PRO A 222 18.27 1.18 13.38
CA PRO A 222 18.71 0.54 12.14
C PRO A 222 17.56 0.39 11.13
N VAL A 223 17.88 0.67 9.86
CA VAL A 223 16.98 0.46 8.71
C VAL A 223 17.74 -0.28 7.62
N THR A 224 17.23 -1.43 7.21
CA THR A 224 17.77 -2.16 6.05
C THR A 224 16.78 -2.04 4.90
N ILE A 225 17.26 -1.67 3.71
CA ILE A 225 16.46 -1.57 2.49
C ILE A 225 17.00 -2.59 1.49
N GLU A 226 16.14 -3.52 1.09
CA GLU A 226 16.43 -4.63 0.19
C GLU A 226 15.61 -4.49 -1.09
N PRO A 227 16.11 -5.02 -2.23
CA PRO A 227 15.40 -5.00 -3.52
C PRO A 227 14.01 -5.60 -3.49
#